data_0c32a8c9e2014103be95098c6157d530
#
_entry.id   0c32a8c9e2014103be95098c6157d530
#
_cell.length_a   1.000
_cell.length_b   1.000
_cell.length_c   1.000
_cell.angle_alpha   90.00
_cell.angle_beta   90.00
_cell.angle_gamma   90.00
#
_symmetry.space_group_name_H-M   'P 1'
#
loop_
_entity.id
_entity.type
_entity.pdbx_description
1 polymer ?
#
loop_
_entity_poly.entity_id
_entity_poly.type
_entity_poly.pdbx_seq_one_letter_code
_entity_poly.pdbx_strand_id
1 'polypeptide(L)'
;MLKLLERLVNIDSGSACKEGIDRVATIMAREYEKEGFEVEILEHGNCGNAVIARKSGTGPEYDGSQSPKTGNSRNHGKVLMICHLDTAFPEGAAKANPFTIKGNIATGPGVVDMKACLVGCLYALKALYAL
;
A
#
# COMPACT_ATOMS: atom_id res chain seq x y z
N MET A 1 12.85 -2.43 0.17
CA MET A 1 11.72 -2.98 -0.58
C MET A 1 11.49 -4.47 -0.30
N LEU A 2 12.41 -5.38 -0.66
CA LEU A 2 12.20 -6.83 -0.50
C LEU A 2 11.94 -7.30 0.95
N LYS A 3 12.65 -6.75 1.95
CA LYS A 3 12.39 -7.07 3.37
C LYS A 3 10.97 -6.71 3.83
N LEU A 4 10.41 -5.62 3.31
CA LEU A 4 9.02 -5.25 3.62
C LEU A 4 8.05 -6.21 2.95
N LEU A 5 8.28 -6.57 1.68
CA LEU A 5 7.47 -7.55 0.98
C LEU A 5 7.48 -8.91 1.68
N GLU A 6 8.65 -9.43 2.05
CA GLU A 6 8.82 -10.67 2.83
C GLU A 6 8.00 -10.62 4.12
N ARG A 7 8.10 -9.50 4.87
CA ARG A 7 7.36 -9.32 6.11
C ARG A 7 5.85 -9.38 5.90
N LEU A 8 5.33 -8.74 4.83
CA LEU A 8 3.90 -8.75 4.53
C LEU A 8 3.42 -10.12 4.05
N VAL A 9 4.20 -10.77 3.17
CA VAL A 9 3.82 -12.08 2.59
C VAL A 9 3.76 -13.17 3.65
N ASN A 10 4.62 -13.11 4.66
CA ASN A 10 4.64 -14.07 5.78
C ASN A 10 3.56 -13.81 6.85
N ILE A 11 2.60 -12.93 6.58
CA ILE A 11 1.39 -12.74 7.39
C ILE A 11 0.21 -13.36 6.64
N ASP A 12 -0.49 -14.29 7.27
CA ASP A 12 -1.78 -14.74 6.78
C ASP A 12 -2.78 -13.58 6.90
N SER A 13 -3.26 -13.08 5.77
CA SER A 13 -4.23 -11.98 5.70
C SER A 13 -5.38 -12.34 4.73
N GLY A 14 -5.86 -13.58 4.81
CA GLY A 14 -7.05 -13.97 4.05
C GLY A 14 -8.24 -13.08 4.39
N SER A 15 -9.19 -12.89 3.46
CA SER A 15 -10.32 -11.95 3.62
C SER A 15 -11.14 -12.22 4.89
N ALA A 16 -11.14 -13.46 5.39
CA ALA A 16 -11.78 -13.85 6.67
C ALA A 16 -10.85 -13.68 7.89
N CYS A 17 -9.57 -13.40 7.71
CA CYS A 17 -8.58 -13.28 8.78
C CYS A 17 -8.38 -11.81 9.18
N LYS A 18 -9.32 -11.27 9.98
CA LYS A 18 -9.26 -9.87 10.45
C LYS A 18 -7.90 -9.52 11.08
N GLU A 19 -7.42 -10.34 12.01
CA GLU A 19 -6.16 -10.07 12.72
C GLU A 19 -4.96 -9.95 11.76
N GLY A 20 -4.91 -10.80 10.74
CA GLY A 20 -3.86 -10.75 9.74
C GLY A 20 -3.93 -9.49 8.89
N ILE A 21 -5.13 -9.09 8.48
CA ILE A 21 -5.34 -7.84 7.74
C ILE A 21 -4.95 -6.63 8.59
N ASP A 22 -5.36 -6.60 9.86
CA ASP A 22 -5.03 -5.51 10.80
C ASP A 22 -3.52 -5.39 11.03
N ARG A 23 -2.81 -6.52 11.07
CA ARG A 23 -1.33 -6.52 11.13
C ARG A 23 -0.70 -5.94 9.88
N VAL A 24 -1.20 -6.29 8.69
CA VAL A 24 -0.75 -5.71 7.42
C VAL A 24 -1.05 -4.21 7.39
N ALA A 25 -2.28 -3.81 7.78
CA ALA A 25 -2.69 -2.41 7.88
C ALA A 25 -1.75 -1.60 8.78
N THR A 26 -1.46 -2.10 9.98
CA THR A 26 -0.58 -1.44 10.95
C THR A 26 0.84 -1.28 10.40
N ILE A 27 1.36 -2.29 9.70
CA ILE A 27 2.69 -2.20 9.09
C ILE A 27 2.71 -1.14 8.01
N MET A 28 1.73 -1.15 7.10
CA MET A 28 1.66 -0.19 6.01
C MET A 28 1.45 1.24 6.51
N ALA A 29 0.58 1.43 7.51
CA ALA A 29 0.39 2.71 8.18
C ALA A 29 1.71 3.30 8.67
N ARG A 30 2.48 2.53 9.43
CA ARG A 30 3.80 2.94 9.94
C ARG A 30 4.81 3.24 8.85
N GLU A 31 4.79 2.50 7.75
CA GLU A 31 5.69 2.76 6.63
C GLU A 31 5.32 4.07 5.90
N TYR A 32 4.02 4.39 5.76
CA TYR A 32 3.58 5.68 5.22
C TYR A 32 3.89 6.85 6.17
N GLU A 33 3.70 6.68 7.48
CA GLU A 33 4.06 7.69 8.49
C GLU A 33 5.55 8.06 8.43
N LYS A 34 6.45 7.08 8.27
CA LYS A 34 7.90 7.32 8.11
C LYS A 34 8.24 8.18 6.90
N GLU A 35 7.39 8.14 5.86
CA GLU A 35 7.56 8.95 4.66
C GLU A 35 6.82 10.30 4.75
N GLY A 36 6.33 10.66 5.94
CA GLY A 36 5.67 11.94 6.21
C GLY A 36 4.26 12.04 5.64
N PHE A 37 3.56 10.91 5.48
CA PHE A 37 2.13 10.90 5.20
C PHE A 37 1.34 11.09 6.48
N GLU A 38 0.23 11.82 6.39
CA GLU A 38 -0.83 11.79 7.39
C GLU A 38 -1.61 10.48 7.20
N VAL A 39 -1.67 9.67 8.26
CA VAL A 39 -2.24 8.33 8.20
C VAL A 39 -3.43 8.20 9.13
N GLU A 40 -4.50 7.62 8.63
CA GLU A 40 -5.71 7.29 9.36
C GLU A 40 -5.99 5.79 9.21
N ILE A 41 -6.22 5.11 10.32
CA ILE A 41 -6.68 3.72 10.31
C ILE A 41 -8.18 3.73 10.60
N LEU A 42 -8.97 3.24 9.66
CA LEU A 42 -10.40 3.06 9.82
C LEU A 42 -10.65 1.67 10.39
N GLU A 43 -11.11 1.63 11.63
CA GLU A 43 -11.41 0.38 12.31
C GLU A 43 -12.77 -0.19 11.87
N HIS A 44 -12.78 -1.49 11.58
CA HIS A 44 -13.98 -2.24 11.26
C HIS A 44 -14.16 -3.42 12.21
N GLY A 45 -15.40 -3.62 12.71
CA GLY A 45 -15.68 -4.68 13.68
C GLY A 45 -15.59 -6.10 13.10
N ASN A 46 -16.09 -6.30 11.89
CA ASN A 46 -16.29 -7.62 11.29
C ASN A 46 -15.34 -7.95 10.12
N CYS A 47 -14.53 -7.00 9.68
CA CYS A 47 -13.55 -7.20 8.63
C CYS A 47 -12.23 -6.50 9.00
N GLY A 48 -11.20 -6.67 8.19
CA GLY A 48 -9.93 -6.00 8.42
C GLY A 48 -10.03 -4.49 8.34
N ASN A 49 -9.17 -3.79 9.07
CA ASN A 49 -9.10 -2.34 9.09
C ASN A 49 -8.59 -1.80 7.74
N ALA A 50 -9.05 -0.60 7.39
CA ALA A 50 -8.54 0.12 6.22
C ALA A 50 -7.51 1.19 6.61
N VAL A 51 -6.62 1.52 5.69
CA VAL A 51 -5.60 2.58 5.88
C VAL A 51 -5.81 3.66 4.84
N ILE A 52 -5.89 4.90 5.28
CA ILE A 52 -5.90 6.07 4.42
C ILE A 52 -4.62 6.85 4.70
N ALA A 53 -3.78 7.02 3.68
CA ALA A 53 -2.57 7.81 3.76
C ALA A 53 -2.68 9.01 2.81
N ARG A 54 -2.49 10.21 3.33
CA ARG A 54 -2.59 11.48 2.60
C ARG A 54 -1.28 12.24 2.70
N LYS A 55 -0.87 12.82 1.60
CA LYS A 55 0.27 13.74 1.58
C LYS A 55 0.01 14.83 0.55
N SER A 56 0.10 16.08 0.97
CA SER A 56 0.01 17.21 0.06
C SER A 56 1.29 17.34 -0.77
N GLY A 57 1.13 17.69 -2.04
CA GLY A 57 2.26 18.03 -2.89
C GLY A 57 2.83 19.40 -2.50
N THR A 58 4.06 19.67 -2.93
CA THR A 58 4.75 20.95 -2.73
C THR A 58 4.40 21.99 -3.81
N GLY A 59 3.53 21.66 -4.74
CA GLY A 59 3.09 22.56 -5.81
C GLY A 59 2.02 23.55 -5.35
N PRO A 60 1.78 24.62 -6.14
CA PRO A 60 0.72 25.60 -5.84
C PRO A 60 -0.64 24.91 -5.74
N GLU A 61 -1.45 25.35 -4.77
CA GLU A 61 -2.80 24.82 -4.58
C GLU A 61 -3.64 25.01 -5.85
N TYR A 62 -4.31 23.93 -6.26
CA TYR A 62 -5.28 23.98 -7.35
C TYR A 62 -6.61 24.50 -6.81
N ASP A 63 -6.98 25.71 -7.21
CA ASP A 63 -8.22 26.39 -6.76
C ASP A 63 -9.49 25.91 -7.47
N GLY A 64 -9.37 24.95 -8.38
CA GLY A 64 -10.51 24.38 -9.10
C GLY A 64 -11.14 25.28 -10.17
N SER A 65 -10.69 26.53 -10.32
CA SER A 65 -11.35 27.53 -11.15
C SER A 65 -10.94 27.52 -12.63
N GLN A 66 -9.87 26.81 -12.98
CA GLN A 66 -9.37 26.76 -14.36
C GLN A 66 -9.48 25.39 -14.99
N SER A 67 -10.30 25.29 -16.03
CA SER A 67 -10.24 24.15 -16.98
C SER A 67 -8.84 24.05 -17.59
N PRO A 68 -8.31 22.85 -17.86
CA PRO A 68 -6.98 22.70 -18.47
C PRO A 68 -6.99 23.37 -19.84
N LYS A 69 -6.39 24.54 -19.94
CA LYS A 69 -6.07 25.13 -21.23
C LYS A 69 -4.95 24.29 -21.83
N THR A 70 -5.18 23.79 -23.03
CA THR A 70 -4.21 23.09 -23.86
C THR A 70 -2.93 23.91 -23.95
N GLY A 71 -1.89 23.52 -23.25
CA GLY A 71 -0.58 24.15 -23.31
C GLY A 71 0.07 24.30 -21.93
N ASN A 72 0.91 23.34 -21.57
CA ASN A 72 1.96 23.38 -20.55
C ASN A 72 1.62 23.90 -19.12
N SER A 73 0.36 24.04 -18.73
CA SER A 73 0.02 24.19 -17.32
C SER A 73 0.10 22.81 -16.65
N ARG A 74 1.09 22.63 -15.79
CA ARG A 74 1.18 21.49 -14.89
C ARG A 74 -0.04 21.52 -13.97
N ASN A 75 -1.12 20.89 -14.40
CA ASN A 75 -2.30 20.69 -13.57
C ASN A 75 -1.87 19.73 -12.45
N HIS A 76 -1.68 20.28 -11.26
CA HIS A 76 -1.40 19.52 -10.05
C HIS A 76 -2.68 18.84 -9.57
N GLY A 77 -3.11 17.80 -10.31
CA GLY A 77 -4.25 16.99 -9.93
C GLY A 77 -3.95 16.12 -8.72
N LYS A 78 -5.00 15.69 -8.02
CA LYS A 78 -4.89 14.68 -6.96
C LYS A 78 -4.73 13.30 -7.60
N VAL A 79 -3.81 12.48 -7.09
CA VAL A 79 -3.65 11.07 -7.46
C VAL A 79 -4.25 10.23 -6.33
N LEU A 80 -5.20 9.36 -6.66
CA LEU A 80 -5.73 8.36 -5.75
C LEU A 80 -5.19 7.00 -6.15
N MET A 81 -4.55 6.31 -5.19
CA MET A 81 -4.09 4.93 -5.33
C MET A 81 -4.96 4.06 -4.45
N ILE A 82 -5.57 3.03 -5.01
CA ILE A 82 -6.44 2.09 -4.29
C ILE A 82 -5.79 0.72 -4.31
N CYS A 83 -5.65 0.13 -3.13
CA CYS A 83 -5.07 -1.19 -2.93
C CYS A 83 -5.91 -1.97 -1.92
N HIS A 84 -5.79 -3.31 -1.91
CA HIS A 84 -6.35 -4.14 -0.86
C HIS A 84 -5.25 -4.80 -0.02
N LEU A 85 -5.55 -5.08 1.25
CA LEU A 85 -4.61 -5.63 2.24
C LEU A 85 -4.75 -7.14 2.42
N ASP A 86 -5.90 -7.67 2.02
CA ASP A 86 -6.23 -9.07 2.16
C ASP A 86 -5.69 -9.92 1.00
N THR A 87 -5.88 -11.21 1.12
CA THR A 87 -5.54 -12.21 0.10
C THR A 87 -6.63 -13.27 0.03
N ALA A 88 -6.66 -14.03 -1.06
CA ALA A 88 -7.56 -15.18 -1.21
C ALA A 88 -7.06 -16.45 -0.50
N PHE A 89 -5.94 -16.39 0.22
CA PHE A 89 -5.33 -17.59 0.83
C PHE A 89 -5.88 -17.81 2.24
N PRO A 90 -6.11 -19.08 2.64
CA PRO A 90 -6.56 -19.42 3.98
C PRO A 90 -5.45 -19.20 5.03
N GLU A 91 -5.85 -19.22 6.30
CA GLU A 91 -4.92 -19.23 7.43
C GLU A 91 -3.98 -20.44 7.36
N GLY A 92 -2.71 -20.25 7.72
CA GLY A 92 -1.64 -21.24 7.62
C GLY A 92 -0.93 -21.26 6.26
N ALA A 93 -1.44 -20.55 5.25
CA ALA A 93 -0.82 -20.53 3.92
C ALA A 93 0.59 -19.93 3.92
N ALA A 94 0.82 -18.88 4.71
CA ALA A 94 2.14 -18.28 4.85
C ALA A 94 3.16 -19.22 5.52
N LYS A 95 2.72 -20.06 6.45
CA LYS A 95 3.57 -21.08 7.07
C LYS A 95 3.87 -22.22 6.11
N ALA A 96 2.88 -22.66 5.33
CA ALA A 96 3.02 -23.76 4.36
C ALA A 96 3.89 -23.36 3.15
N ASN A 97 3.78 -22.11 2.70
CA ASN A 97 4.49 -21.57 1.55
C ASN A 97 5.08 -20.20 1.89
N PRO A 98 6.12 -20.12 2.73
CA PRO A 98 6.71 -18.85 3.14
C PRO A 98 7.30 -18.11 1.95
N PHE A 99 7.47 -16.80 2.11
CA PHE A 99 8.14 -15.99 1.11
C PHE A 99 9.51 -16.56 0.75
N THR A 100 9.74 -16.78 -0.52
CA THR A 100 11.05 -17.23 -1.04
C THR A 100 11.42 -16.47 -2.32
N ILE A 101 12.71 -16.35 -2.56
CA ILE A 101 13.26 -15.81 -3.80
C ILE A 101 14.17 -16.87 -4.42
N LYS A 102 13.89 -17.22 -5.68
CA LYS A 102 14.74 -18.10 -6.50
C LYS A 102 15.09 -17.38 -7.80
N GLY A 103 16.36 -17.01 -7.94
CA GLY A 103 16.77 -16.15 -9.05
C GLY A 103 16.03 -14.82 -9.03
N ASN A 104 15.27 -14.52 -10.07
CA ASN A 104 14.49 -13.29 -10.21
C ASN A 104 13.00 -13.45 -9.85
N ILE A 105 12.61 -14.58 -9.28
CA ILE A 105 11.21 -14.90 -8.98
C ILE A 105 11.01 -14.93 -7.47
N ALA A 106 10.10 -14.10 -6.98
CA ALA A 106 9.59 -14.13 -5.60
C ALA A 106 8.27 -14.91 -5.55
N THR A 107 8.13 -15.78 -4.56
CA THR A 107 6.92 -16.59 -4.36
C THR A 107 6.44 -16.51 -2.91
N GLY A 108 5.15 -16.73 -2.70
CA GLY A 108 4.47 -16.73 -1.41
C GLY A 108 3.03 -16.24 -1.52
N PRO A 109 2.17 -16.46 -0.49
CA PRO A 109 0.76 -16.07 -0.53
C PRO A 109 0.56 -14.57 -0.70
N GLY A 110 -0.16 -14.18 -1.76
CA GLY A 110 -0.48 -12.79 -2.05
C GLY A 110 0.70 -11.95 -2.57
N VAL A 111 1.84 -12.55 -2.96
CA VAL A 111 2.97 -11.81 -3.56
C VAL A 111 2.50 -10.96 -4.73
N VAL A 112 1.78 -11.56 -5.69
CA VAL A 112 1.30 -10.86 -6.89
C VAL A 112 0.04 -10.06 -6.60
N ASP A 113 -0.87 -10.62 -5.82
CA ASP A 113 -2.19 -10.06 -5.55
C ASP A 113 -2.41 -9.91 -4.03
N MET A 114 -2.16 -8.68 -3.44
CA MET A 114 -1.42 -7.62 -4.16
C MET A 114 -0.31 -7.03 -3.28
N LYS A 115 0.32 -7.86 -2.40
CA LYS A 115 1.34 -7.39 -1.44
C LYS A 115 2.56 -6.73 -2.10
N ALA A 116 2.96 -7.21 -3.29
CA ALA A 116 4.01 -6.55 -4.06
C ALA A 116 3.57 -5.16 -4.55
N CYS A 117 2.29 -5.00 -4.94
CA CYS A 117 1.77 -3.70 -5.32
C CYS A 117 1.68 -2.73 -4.13
N LEU A 118 1.30 -3.20 -2.93
CA LEU A 118 1.33 -2.37 -1.71
C LEU A 118 2.71 -1.77 -1.49
N VAL A 119 3.74 -2.61 -1.56
CA VAL A 119 5.13 -2.17 -1.42
C VAL A 119 5.55 -1.29 -2.59
N GLY A 120 5.18 -1.66 -3.82
CA GLY A 120 5.47 -0.90 -5.03
C GLY A 120 4.91 0.51 -4.98
N CYS A 121 3.64 0.67 -4.58
CA CYS A 121 2.99 1.97 -4.41
C CYS A 121 3.74 2.86 -3.40
N LEU A 122 4.08 2.33 -2.24
CA LEU A 122 4.85 3.05 -1.23
C LEU A 122 6.18 3.54 -1.80
N TYR A 123 6.94 2.68 -2.47
CA TYR A 123 8.26 3.05 -2.99
C TYR A 123 8.18 3.96 -4.22
N ALA A 124 7.12 3.89 -5.02
CA ALA A 124 6.85 4.84 -6.08
C ALA A 124 6.60 6.25 -5.51
N LEU A 125 5.78 6.33 -4.44
CA LEU A 125 5.53 7.60 -3.75
C LEU A 125 6.81 8.13 -3.09
N LYS A 126 7.62 7.28 -2.45
CA LYS A 126 8.95 7.70 -1.93
C LYS A 126 9.82 8.33 -3.02
N ALA A 127 9.89 7.72 -4.19
CA ALA A 127 10.68 8.25 -5.30
C ALA A 127 10.13 9.60 -5.79
N LEU A 128 8.81 9.75 -5.88
CA LEU A 128 8.17 11.00 -6.30
C LEU A 128 8.43 12.16 -5.33
N TYR A 129 8.46 11.90 -4.03
CA TYR A 129 8.69 12.93 -3.02
C TYR A 129 10.18 13.18 -2.72
N ALA A 130 11.08 12.39 -3.30
CA ALA A 130 12.53 12.61 -3.22
C ALA A 130 13.08 13.52 -4.35
N LEU A 131 12.24 13.83 -5.36
CA LEU A 131 12.56 14.74 -6.46
C LEU A 131 12.22 16.19 -6.12
#